data_f80569c07d22a9417f5ec07f24daad42
#
_entry.id   f80569c07d22a9417f5ec07f24daad42
#
_cell.length_a   1.000
_cell.length_b   1.000
_cell.length_c   1.000
_cell.angle_alpha   90.00
_cell.angle_beta   90.00
_cell.angle_gamma   90.00
#
_symmetry.space_group_name_H-M   'P 1'
#
loop_
_entity.id
_entity.type
_entity.pdbx_description
1 polymer ?
#
loop_
_entity_poly.entity_id
_entity_poly.type
_entity_poly.pdbx_seq_one_letter_code
_entity_poly.pdbx_strand_id
1 'polypeptide(L)'
;MEVMKLSNEFKTPLRIIGGAKGDHCFYPVQMDMSGKGCTGGCLYCYAKGLLEFRGNWNPEEPAVADLKKVEKLFEDAFDKKKDTKAAKALRECPAIRIGGMTDPMLHNTEETIELLKLCDQYDKQYIIFTKGSEIATVPVIEAMRPDLTYVQITVVSMNHEWNTVVEPYASNWLARASALKYLEDAGITAAARLAPIVPDSPYYNLDEVYALMKYDPSAIVAETMRLTSSMRKNFTAHGIDMEQYMTDMYSVGSTKFYTVEKRKAVYEELRDLCAEYDTPFSVCETDHFEDFKYLWNNQNDCCNAPWS
;
A
#
# COMPACT_ATOMS: atom_id res chain seq x y z
N MET A 1 -30.19 16.05 -0.36
CA MET A 1 -28.75 15.74 -0.45
C MET A 1 -28.34 16.06 -1.87
N GLU A 2 -27.63 17.15 -2.07
CA GLU A 2 -27.04 17.45 -3.38
C GLU A 2 -25.94 16.44 -3.66
N VAL A 3 -26.07 15.72 -4.76
CA VAL A 3 -24.99 14.86 -5.28
C VAL A 3 -23.86 15.81 -5.69
N MET A 4 -22.78 15.86 -4.91
CA MET A 4 -21.57 16.60 -5.24
C MET A 4 -21.11 16.16 -6.64
N LYS A 5 -21.17 17.08 -7.61
CA LYS A 5 -20.55 16.85 -8.92
C LYS A 5 -19.03 16.79 -8.73
N LEU A 6 -18.49 15.58 -8.66
CA LEU A 6 -17.05 15.35 -8.66
C LEU A 6 -16.46 15.94 -9.94
N SER A 7 -15.43 16.76 -9.82
CA SER A 7 -14.80 17.38 -10.98
C SER A 7 -14.05 16.32 -11.80
N ASN A 8 -14.38 16.16 -13.09
CA ASN A 8 -13.80 15.20 -14.03
C ASN A 8 -12.32 15.49 -14.41
N GLU A 9 -11.50 15.97 -13.49
CA GLU A 9 -10.14 16.39 -13.80
C GLU A 9 -9.06 15.31 -13.61
N PHE A 10 -9.40 14.12 -13.13
CA PHE A 10 -8.43 13.03 -12.98
C PHE A 10 -8.20 12.34 -14.33
N LYS A 11 -7.19 12.81 -15.06
CA LYS A 11 -6.98 12.44 -16.45
C LYS A 11 -6.33 11.08 -16.67
N THR A 12 -5.61 10.53 -15.68
CA THR A 12 -4.82 9.31 -15.91
C THR A 12 -4.73 8.49 -14.62
N PRO A 13 -5.60 7.49 -14.43
CA PRO A 13 -5.53 6.59 -13.26
C PRO A 13 -4.27 5.73 -13.28
N LEU A 14 -3.76 5.37 -14.46
CA LEU A 14 -2.57 4.55 -14.60
C LEU A 14 -1.28 5.37 -14.50
N ARG A 15 -0.37 4.90 -13.65
CA ARG A 15 0.99 5.42 -13.49
C ARG A 15 1.98 4.28 -13.69
N ILE A 16 3.07 4.57 -14.37
CA ILE A 16 4.22 3.67 -14.44
C ILE A 16 5.22 4.18 -13.41
N ILE A 17 5.49 3.37 -12.41
CA ILE A 17 6.49 3.64 -11.38
C ILE A 17 7.82 3.21 -11.93
N GLY A 18 8.81 4.03 -11.79
CA GLY A 18 10.12 3.77 -12.35
C GLY A 18 10.63 5.05 -12.99
N GLY A 19 11.52 5.72 -12.29
CA GLY A 19 12.28 6.83 -12.80
C GLY A 19 13.43 6.34 -13.68
N ALA A 20 14.18 7.28 -14.27
CA ALA A 20 15.36 7.00 -15.07
C ALA A 20 16.50 6.26 -14.34
N LYS A 21 16.35 5.98 -13.03
CA LYS A 21 17.32 5.28 -12.18
C LYS A 21 16.89 3.86 -11.77
N GLY A 22 15.79 3.35 -12.34
CA GLY A 22 15.33 1.98 -12.10
C GLY A 22 14.82 1.77 -10.68
N ASP A 23 13.56 2.12 -10.43
CA ASP A 23 12.88 1.57 -9.26
C ASP A 23 12.79 0.05 -9.45
N HIS A 24 13.25 -0.66 -8.44
CA HIS A 24 13.34 -2.12 -8.48
C HIS A 24 12.02 -2.82 -8.15
N CYS A 25 10.89 -2.08 -8.18
CA CYS A 25 9.59 -2.66 -7.93
C CYS A 25 9.21 -3.64 -9.04
N PHE A 26 8.99 -4.88 -8.68
CA PHE A 26 8.56 -5.93 -9.60
C PHE A 26 7.19 -5.62 -10.25
N TYR A 27 6.36 -4.82 -9.57
CA TYR A 27 5.05 -4.38 -10.03
C TYR A 27 5.06 -2.88 -10.41
N PRO A 28 5.56 -2.51 -11.59
CA PRO A 28 5.80 -1.11 -11.94
C PRO A 28 4.52 -0.32 -12.31
N VAL A 29 3.40 -1.01 -12.57
CA VAL A 29 2.15 -0.36 -12.96
C VAL A 29 1.25 -0.17 -11.75
N GLN A 30 0.87 1.07 -11.52
CA GLN A 30 -0.05 1.47 -10.47
C GLN A 30 -1.31 2.08 -11.07
N MET A 31 -2.46 1.74 -10.51
CA MET A 31 -3.75 2.31 -10.88
C MET A 31 -4.49 2.76 -9.62
N ASP A 32 -4.78 4.05 -9.55
CA ASP A 32 -5.55 4.65 -8.46
C ASP A 32 -6.86 5.19 -9.05
N MET A 33 -7.99 4.78 -8.49
CA MET A 33 -9.31 5.19 -8.99
C MET A 33 -9.75 6.57 -8.47
N SER A 34 -8.94 7.17 -7.59
CA SER A 34 -9.12 8.56 -7.17
C SER A 34 -7.80 9.33 -7.19
N GLY A 35 -7.91 10.65 -7.22
CA GLY A 35 -6.79 11.59 -7.23
C GLY A 35 -6.98 12.74 -6.27
N LYS A 36 -6.07 13.72 -6.30
CA LYS A 36 -6.03 14.90 -5.43
C LYS A 36 -5.81 14.61 -3.94
N GLY A 37 -5.51 13.38 -3.57
CA GLY A 37 -5.22 12.98 -2.20
C GLY A 37 -6.18 11.93 -1.67
N CYS A 38 -5.92 11.50 -0.46
CA CYS A 38 -6.63 10.46 0.25
C CYS A 38 -7.24 11.02 1.54
N THR A 39 -8.47 10.63 1.84
CA THR A 39 -9.18 11.03 3.07
C THR A 39 -8.58 10.44 4.34
N GLY A 40 -7.73 9.40 4.24
CA GLY A 40 -7.14 8.69 5.39
C GLY A 40 -6.29 9.54 6.33
N GLY A 41 -5.76 10.69 5.87
CA GLY A 41 -5.10 11.69 6.72
C GLY A 41 -3.80 11.26 7.39
N CYS A 42 -3.20 10.14 7.01
CA CYS A 42 -2.02 9.56 7.67
C CYS A 42 -0.85 10.55 7.73
N LEU A 43 -0.26 10.76 8.91
CA LEU A 43 0.81 11.73 9.13
C LEU A 43 2.11 11.37 8.37
N TYR A 44 2.35 10.10 8.17
CA TYR A 44 3.49 9.57 7.43
C TYR A 44 3.24 9.41 5.92
N CYS A 45 2.16 9.99 5.37
CA CYS A 45 1.80 9.78 3.97
C CYS A 45 2.82 10.42 3.02
N TYR A 46 3.55 9.61 2.26
CA TYR A 46 4.48 10.09 1.24
C TYR A 46 3.75 10.75 0.06
N ALA A 47 2.55 10.25 -0.27
CA ALA A 47 1.75 10.76 -1.37
C ALA A 47 1.30 12.20 -1.12
N LYS A 48 0.98 12.56 0.15
CA LYS A 48 0.65 13.94 0.54
C LYS A 48 1.76 14.91 0.13
N GLY A 49 2.99 14.67 0.58
CA GLY A 49 4.10 15.55 0.28
C GLY A 49 4.38 15.71 -1.22
N LEU A 50 4.23 14.63 -1.99
CA LEU A 50 4.39 14.65 -3.44
C LEU A 50 3.27 15.45 -4.14
N LEU A 51 2.02 15.27 -3.71
CA LEU A 51 0.86 15.95 -4.30
C LEU A 51 0.84 17.42 -3.91
N GLU A 52 1.17 17.78 -2.66
CA GLU A 52 1.34 19.18 -2.21
C GLU A 52 2.41 19.88 -3.06
N PHE A 53 3.57 19.27 -3.25
CA PHE A 53 4.64 19.84 -4.09
C PHE A 53 4.18 20.10 -5.54
N ARG A 54 3.26 19.28 -6.04
CA ARG A 54 2.69 19.42 -7.40
C ARG A 54 1.44 20.33 -7.46
N GLY A 55 1.00 20.89 -6.34
CA GLY A 55 -0.22 21.70 -6.25
C GLY A 55 -1.52 20.89 -6.48
N ASN A 56 -1.47 19.58 -6.23
CA ASN A 56 -2.57 18.64 -6.50
C ASN A 56 -3.13 17.97 -5.21
N TRP A 57 -2.83 18.52 -4.04
CA TRP A 57 -3.39 18.01 -2.79
C TRP A 57 -4.67 18.75 -2.45
N ASN A 58 -5.80 18.09 -2.53
CA ASN A 58 -7.11 18.57 -2.10
C ASN A 58 -8.02 17.37 -1.75
N PRO A 59 -7.82 16.73 -0.58
CA PRO A 59 -8.56 15.52 -0.20
C PRO A 59 -10.02 15.77 0.13
N GLU A 60 -10.42 17.02 0.35
CA GLU A 60 -11.83 17.41 0.60
C GLU A 60 -12.65 17.38 -0.69
N GLU A 61 -12.01 17.54 -1.83
CA GLU A 61 -12.62 17.46 -3.16
C GLU A 61 -11.85 16.45 -4.03
N PRO A 62 -11.92 15.15 -3.70
CA PRO A 62 -11.21 14.15 -4.46
C PRO A 62 -11.70 14.10 -5.90
N ALA A 63 -10.79 13.84 -6.82
CA ALA A 63 -11.14 13.57 -8.21
C ALA A 63 -11.27 12.06 -8.41
N VAL A 64 -12.32 11.63 -9.09
CA VAL A 64 -12.55 10.20 -9.41
C VAL A 64 -12.17 9.93 -10.85
N ALA A 65 -11.63 8.75 -11.11
CA ALA A 65 -11.25 8.32 -12.45
C ALA A 65 -12.48 8.17 -13.35
N ASP A 66 -12.33 8.57 -14.60
CA ASP A 66 -13.35 8.35 -15.63
C ASP A 66 -13.33 6.86 -16.05
N LEU A 67 -14.31 6.09 -15.58
CA LEU A 67 -14.42 4.66 -15.84
C LEU A 67 -14.36 4.32 -17.33
N LYS A 68 -14.99 5.13 -18.19
CA LYS A 68 -14.94 4.89 -19.64
C LYS A 68 -13.52 4.99 -20.22
N LYS A 69 -12.68 5.84 -19.63
CA LYS A 69 -11.27 5.91 -20.02
C LYS A 69 -10.47 4.72 -19.49
N VAL A 70 -10.83 4.21 -18.32
CA VAL A 70 -10.22 2.98 -17.77
C VAL A 70 -10.61 1.78 -18.63
N GLU A 71 -11.90 1.59 -18.91
CA GLU A 71 -12.41 0.56 -19.84
C GLU A 71 -11.69 0.61 -21.19
N LYS A 72 -11.64 1.81 -21.80
CA LYS A 72 -10.93 2.00 -23.06
C LYS A 72 -9.45 1.65 -22.99
N LEU A 73 -8.79 1.91 -21.85
CA LEU A 73 -7.39 1.53 -21.66
C LEU A 73 -7.21 0.01 -21.65
N PHE A 74 -8.11 -0.72 -20.98
CA PHE A 74 -8.12 -2.19 -20.99
C PHE A 74 -8.39 -2.73 -22.42
N GLU A 75 -9.41 -2.24 -23.12
CA GLU A 75 -9.63 -2.58 -24.53
C GLU A 75 -8.40 -2.31 -25.40
N ASP A 76 -7.78 -1.14 -25.25
CA ASP A 76 -6.59 -0.77 -26.02
C ASP A 76 -5.39 -1.68 -25.70
N ALA A 77 -5.28 -2.15 -24.45
CA ALA A 77 -4.21 -3.05 -24.03
C ALA A 77 -4.43 -4.50 -24.51
N PHE A 78 -5.62 -5.06 -24.31
CA PHE A 78 -5.85 -6.49 -24.44
C PHE A 78 -6.56 -6.87 -25.74
N ASP A 79 -7.58 -6.14 -26.16
CA ASP A 79 -8.33 -6.44 -27.39
C ASP A 79 -7.64 -5.89 -28.63
N LYS A 80 -7.32 -4.60 -28.62
CA LYS A 80 -6.72 -3.90 -29.77
C LYS A 80 -5.19 -4.01 -29.80
N LYS A 81 -4.57 -4.46 -28.68
CA LYS A 81 -3.12 -4.63 -28.53
C LYS A 81 -2.28 -3.45 -29.00
N LYS A 82 -2.75 -2.23 -28.68
CA LYS A 82 -2.08 -1.00 -29.09
C LYS A 82 -0.69 -0.86 -28.47
N ASP A 83 0.23 -0.23 -29.20
CA ASP A 83 1.61 0.05 -28.76
C ASP A 83 1.76 1.38 -28.01
N THR A 84 0.68 1.93 -27.45
CA THR A 84 0.81 3.08 -26.55
C THR A 84 1.54 2.67 -25.29
N LYS A 85 2.34 3.59 -24.72
CA LYS A 85 3.10 3.32 -23.49
C LYS A 85 2.24 2.75 -22.37
N ALA A 86 1.03 3.29 -22.17
CA ALA A 86 0.11 2.86 -21.14
C ALA A 86 -0.46 1.45 -21.41
N ALA A 87 -0.95 1.20 -22.63
CA ALA A 87 -1.51 -0.10 -23.00
C ALA A 87 -0.46 -1.21 -22.97
N LYS A 88 0.75 -0.92 -23.44
CA LYS A 88 1.87 -1.86 -23.36
C LYS A 88 2.25 -2.16 -21.92
N ALA A 89 2.41 -1.13 -21.07
CA ALA A 89 2.75 -1.31 -19.67
C ALA A 89 1.68 -2.13 -18.92
N LEU A 90 0.38 -1.83 -19.16
CA LEU A 90 -0.72 -2.58 -18.53
C LEU A 90 -0.73 -4.06 -18.97
N ARG A 91 -0.48 -4.34 -20.21
CA ARG A 91 -0.43 -5.70 -20.76
C ARG A 91 0.75 -6.51 -20.22
N GLU A 92 1.93 -5.88 -20.17
CA GLU A 92 3.20 -6.54 -19.87
C GLU A 92 3.54 -6.63 -18.38
N CYS A 93 2.94 -5.79 -17.50
CA CYS A 93 3.21 -5.89 -16.06
C CYS A 93 2.69 -7.22 -15.50
N PRO A 94 3.38 -7.80 -14.51
CA PRO A 94 2.90 -9.01 -13.84
C PRO A 94 1.55 -8.79 -13.18
N ALA A 95 1.42 -7.74 -12.38
CA ALA A 95 0.18 -7.35 -11.73
C ALA A 95 0.04 -5.82 -11.65
N ILE A 96 -1.18 -5.33 -11.49
CA ILE A 96 -1.47 -3.91 -11.25
C ILE A 96 -1.41 -3.66 -9.74
N ARG A 97 -0.78 -2.58 -9.32
CA ARG A 97 -0.86 -2.09 -7.94
C ARG A 97 -2.04 -1.12 -7.80
N ILE A 98 -2.94 -1.37 -6.86
CA ILE A 98 -4.10 -0.54 -6.54
C ILE A 98 -3.88 0.06 -5.14
N GLY A 99 -4.02 1.37 -5.00
CA GLY A 99 -3.85 2.03 -3.70
C GLY A 99 -2.47 2.59 -3.42
N GLY A 100 -1.74 3.03 -4.43
CA GLY A 100 -0.39 3.58 -4.25
C GLY A 100 -0.35 5.07 -3.88
N MET A 101 -1.30 5.89 -4.33
CA MET A 101 -1.37 7.32 -4.02
C MET A 101 -2.60 7.69 -3.20
N THR A 102 -3.64 6.89 -3.26
CA THR A 102 -4.87 7.00 -2.50
C THR A 102 -5.23 5.64 -1.94
N ASP A 103 -6.04 5.60 -0.91
CA ASP A 103 -6.53 4.32 -0.39
C ASP A 103 -7.81 3.93 -1.12
N PRO A 104 -7.88 2.75 -1.74
CA PRO A 104 -9.02 2.33 -2.58
C PRO A 104 -10.29 2.03 -1.79
N MET A 105 -10.20 1.86 -0.46
CA MET A 105 -11.32 1.44 0.39
C MET A 105 -11.84 2.56 1.32
N LEU A 106 -11.21 3.74 1.32
CA LEU A 106 -11.64 4.81 2.24
C LEU A 106 -12.69 5.76 1.63
N HIS A 107 -12.76 5.95 0.32
CA HIS A 107 -13.75 6.86 -0.29
C HIS A 107 -14.10 6.58 -1.75
N ASN A 108 -13.53 5.57 -2.37
CA ASN A 108 -13.75 5.23 -3.79
C ASN A 108 -13.91 3.73 -4.01
N THR A 109 -14.59 3.07 -3.08
CA THR A 109 -14.81 1.62 -3.09
C THR A 109 -15.61 1.19 -4.33
N GLU A 110 -16.63 1.96 -4.73
CA GLU A 110 -17.47 1.64 -5.90
C GLU A 110 -16.64 1.64 -7.20
N GLU A 111 -15.83 2.66 -7.43
CA GLU A 111 -14.95 2.75 -8.60
C GLU A 111 -13.85 1.69 -8.56
N THR A 112 -13.41 1.33 -7.37
CA THR A 112 -12.46 0.23 -7.22
C THR A 112 -13.12 -1.10 -7.59
N ILE A 113 -14.34 -1.37 -7.16
CA ILE A 113 -15.10 -2.56 -7.56
C ILE A 113 -15.20 -2.66 -9.10
N GLU A 114 -15.48 -1.56 -9.79
CA GLU A 114 -15.54 -1.56 -11.26
C GLU A 114 -14.17 -1.88 -11.88
N LEU A 115 -13.07 -1.39 -11.28
CA LEU A 115 -11.73 -1.77 -11.71
C LEU A 115 -11.44 -3.27 -11.49
N LEU A 116 -11.88 -3.85 -10.37
CA LEU A 116 -11.73 -5.29 -10.09
C LEU A 116 -12.47 -6.14 -11.13
N LYS A 117 -13.69 -5.75 -11.51
CA LYS A 117 -14.45 -6.40 -12.57
C LYS A 117 -13.75 -6.35 -13.93
N LEU A 118 -13.09 -5.24 -14.25
CA LEU A 118 -12.27 -5.14 -15.46
C LEU A 118 -11.05 -6.06 -15.38
N CYS A 119 -10.40 -6.13 -14.23
CA CYS A 119 -9.29 -7.06 -14.03
C CYS A 119 -9.74 -8.52 -14.20
N ASP A 120 -10.92 -8.88 -13.68
CA ASP A 120 -11.51 -10.21 -13.88
C ASP A 120 -11.81 -10.48 -15.36
N GLN A 121 -12.46 -9.54 -16.06
CA GLN A 121 -12.80 -9.67 -17.47
C GLN A 121 -11.58 -9.95 -18.38
N TYR A 122 -10.42 -9.38 -18.02
CA TYR A 122 -9.19 -9.48 -18.82
C TYR A 122 -8.12 -10.41 -18.20
N ASP A 123 -8.48 -11.23 -17.23
CA ASP A 123 -7.56 -12.13 -16.50
C ASP A 123 -6.31 -11.42 -15.98
N LYS A 124 -6.48 -10.18 -15.46
CA LYS A 124 -5.38 -9.34 -15.02
C LYS A 124 -5.17 -9.40 -13.52
N GLN A 125 -4.02 -9.92 -13.10
CA GLN A 125 -3.60 -9.96 -11.68
C GLN A 125 -3.41 -8.55 -11.11
N TYR A 126 -3.74 -8.40 -9.81
CA TYR A 126 -3.60 -7.14 -9.09
C TYR A 126 -3.29 -7.32 -7.60
N ILE A 127 -2.62 -6.31 -7.05
CA ILE A 127 -2.32 -6.20 -5.61
C ILE A 127 -3.02 -4.97 -5.08
N ILE A 128 -3.86 -5.14 -4.05
CA ILE A 128 -4.55 -4.04 -3.37
C ILE A 128 -3.78 -3.68 -2.10
N PHE A 129 -3.48 -2.39 -1.91
CA PHE A 129 -2.91 -1.85 -0.69
C PHE A 129 -3.95 -0.97 0.00
N THR A 130 -4.32 -1.31 1.23
CA THR A 130 -5.36 -0.56 1.94
C THR A 130 -5.17 -0.50 3.45
N LYS A 131 -5.79 0.50 4.08
CA LYS A 131 -6.03 0.66 5.51
C LYS A 131 -7.53 0.62 5.84
N GLY A 132 -8.37 0.39 4.82
CA GLY A 132 -9.81 0.27 4.97
C GLY A 132 -10.22 -1.17 5.24
N SER A 133 -10.94 -1.41 6.34
CA SER A 133 -11.57 -2.73 6.62
C SER A 133 -12.71 -3.05 5.66
N GLU A 134 -13.17 -2.06 4.89
CA GLU A 134 -14.18 -2.18 3.83
C GLU A 134 -13.77 -3.18 2.75
N ILE A 135 -12.47 -3.47 2.61
CA ILE A 135 -11.94 -4.52 1.73
C ILE A 135 -12.59 -5.89 1.98
N ALA A 136 -13.00 -6.17 3.21
CA ALA A 136 -13.62 -7.44 3.62
C ALA A 136 -15.15 -7.41 3.62
N THR A 137 -15.77 -6.42 2.96
CA THR A 137 -17.22 -6.39 2.79
C THR A 137 -17.67 -7.28 1.63
N VAL A 138 -18.91 -7.82 1.74
CA VAL A 138 -19.46 -8.72 0.74
C VAL A 138 -19.36 -8.19 -0.70
N PRO A 139 -19.75 -6.93 -1.01
CA PRO A 139 -19.67 -6.42 -2.38
C PRO A 139 -18.24 -6.38 -2.95
N VAL A 140 -17.24 -6.13 -2.08
CA VAL A 140 -15.83 -6.09 -2.50
C VAL A 140 -15.31 -7.50 -2.71
N ILE A 141 -15.60 -8.44 -1.79
CA ILE A 141 -15.19 -9.84 -1.91
C ILE A 141 -15.79 -10.48 -3.16
N GLU A 142 -17.07 -10.24 -3.44
CA GLU A 142 -17.75 -10.77 -4.64
C GLU A 142 -17.19 -10.22 -5.96
N ALA A 143 -16.53 -9.05 -5.92
CA ALA A 143 -15.85 -8.47 -7.07
C ALA A 143 -14.42 -8.99 -7.25
N MET A 144 -13.90 -9.76 -6.30
CA MET A 144 -12.55 -10.33 -6.34
C MET A 144 -12.58 -11.75 -6.87
N ARG A 145 -11.69 -12.05 -7.80
CA ARG A 145 -11.39 -13.42 -8.21
C ARG A 145 -10.13 -13.92 -7.49
N PRO A 146 -10.21 -14.99 -6.68
CA PRO A 146 -9.11 -15.43 -5.80
C PRO A 146 -7.76 -15.63 -6.51
N ASP A 147 -7.77 -16.22 -7.70
CA ASP A 147 -6.56 -16.51 -8.49
C ASP A 147 -5.89 -15.26 -9.11
N LEU A 148 -6.59 -14.13 -9.12
CA LEU A 148 -6.07 -12.85 -9.63
C LEU A 148 -5.75 -11.85 -8.52
N THR A 149 -6.21 -12.11 -7.29
CA THR A 149 -6.22 -11.15 -6.20
C THR A 149 -5.14 -11.41 -5.16
N TYR A 150 -4.43 -10.37 -4.79
CA TYR A 150 -3.60 -10.34 -3.60
C TYR A 150 -3.86 -9.04 -2.83
N VAL A 151 -4.14 -9.14 -1.54
CA VAL A 151 -4.43 -7.98 -0.69
C VAL A 151 -3.30 -7.77 0.32
N GLN A 152 -2.84 -6.54 0.50
CA GLN A 152 -1.97 -6.15 1.60
C GLN A 152 -2.69 -5.14 2.49
N ILE A 153 -3.04 -5.55 3.70
CA ILE A 153 -3.67 -4.66 4.68
C ILE A 153 -2.58 -4.09 5.59
N THR A 154 -2.49 -2.76 5.62
CA THR A 154 -1.51 -2.08 6.47
C THR A 154 -1.96 -2.09 7.92
N VAL A 155 -1.16 -2.68 8.81
CA VAL A 155 -1.31 -2.63 10.27
C VAL A 155 0.02 -2.17 10.85
N VAL A 156 0.14 -0.88 11.18
CA VAL A 156 1.41 -0.27 11.63
C VAL A 156 1.66 -0.50 13.12
N SER A 157 0.59 -0.40 13.92
CA SER A 157 0.60 -0.62 15.37
C SER A 157 -0.79 -1.02 15.82
N MET A 158 -0.87 -1.78 16.90
CA MET A 158 -2.13 -2.09 17.60
C MET A 158 -2.46 -1.07 18.70
N ASN A 159 -1.60 -0.09 18.92
CA ASN A 159 -1.86 0.97 19.88
C ASN A 159 -2.97 1.91 19.36
N HIS A 160 -4.11 1.90 20.07
CA HIS A 160 -5.28 2.68 19.66
C HIS A 160 -5.03 4.20 19.68
N GLU A 161 -4.36 4.70 20.71
CA GLU A 161 -4.08 6.13 20.85
C GLU A 161 -3.16 6.61 19.71
N TRP A 162 -2.12 5.84 19.41
CA TRP A 162 -1.24 6.13 18.28
C TRP A 162 -1.98 6.15 16.96
N ASN A 163 -2.75 5.12 16.68
CA ASN A 163 -3.49 5.02 15.42
C ASN A 163 -4.49 6.17 15.24
N THR A 164 -5.18 6.57 16.31
CA THR A 164 -6.13 7.69 16.26
C THR A 164 -5.47 9.01 15.86
N VAL A 165 -4.21 9.23 16.25
CA VAL A 165 -3.47 10.44 15.89
C VAL A 165 -2.78 10.30 14.54
N VAL A 166 -2.16 9.16 14.28
CA VAL A 166 -1.27 8.99 13.10
C VAL A 166 -2.03 8.55 11.85
N GLU A 167 -3.16 7.87 12.03
CA GLU A 167 -4.04 7.38 10.95
C GLU A 167 -5.51 7.75 11.23
N PRO A 168 -5.84 9.05 11.36
CA PRO A 168 -7.08 9.52 11.99
C PRO A 168 -8.36 9.06 11.30
N TYR A 169 -8.32 8.74 10.02
CA TYR A 169 -9.49 8.36 9.23
C TYR A 169 -9.34 6.98 8.56
N ALA A 170 -8.33 6.22 8.94
CA ALA A 170 -8.24 4.82 8.55
C ALA A 170 -9.12 3.96 9.47
N SER A 171 -9.51 2.78 9.03
CA SER A 171 -10.19 1.81 9.88
C SER A 171 -9.30 1.46 11.08
N ASN A 172 -9.89 1.20 12.25
CA ASN A 172 -9.09 0.85 13.42
C ASN A 172 -8.30 -0.46 13.19
N TRP A 173 -7.23 -0.65 13.95
CA TRP A 173 -6.30 -1.76 13.75
C TRP A 173 -7.00 -3.14 13.89
N LEU A 174 -7.96 -3.28 14.82
CA LEU A 174 -8.66 -4.53 15.04
C LEU A 174 -9.55 -4.89 13.86
N ALA A 175 -10.26 -3.92 13.27
CA ALA A 175 -11.05 -4.13 12.07
C ALA A 175 -10.16 -4.51 10.88
N ARG A 176 -8.97 -3.90 10.75
CA ARG A 176 -7.99 -4.25 9.71
C ARG A 176 -7.41 -5.65 9.91
N ALA A 177 -7.06 -6.02 11.13
CA ALA A 177 -6.57 -7.36 11.44
C ALA A 177 -7.69 -8.42 11.22
N SER A 178 -8.92 -8.13 11.64
CA SER A 178 -10.06 -9.01 11.37
C SER A 178 -10.33 -9.17 9.87
N ALA A 179 -10.12 -8.12 9.07
CA ALA A 179 -10.28 -8.20 7.62
C ALA A 179 -9.31 -9.19 6.97
N LEU A 180 -8.09 -9.38 7.50
CA LEU A 180 -7.18 -10.43 7.04
C LEU A 180 -7.86 -11.79 7.12
N LYS A 181 -8.39 -12.14 8.30
CA LYS A 181 -9.05 -13.42 8.53
C LYS A 181 -10.30 -13.61 7.64
N TYR A 182 -11.12 -12.56 7.49
CA TYR A 182 -12.31 -12.64 6.65
C TYR A 182 -11.97 -12.87 5.16
N LEU A 183 -10.89 -12.27 4.68
CA LEU A 183 -10.42 -12.47 3.30
C LEU A 183 -9.91 -13.90 3.11
N GLU A 184 -9.07 -14.39 4.01
CA GLU A 184 -8.55 -15.76 3.96
C GLU A 184 -9.70 -16.79 4.03
N ASP A 185 -10.69 -16.58 4.91
CA ASP A 185 -11.89 -17.45 5.00
C ASP A 185 -12.72 -17.40 3.70
N ALA A 186 -12.67 -16.32 2.93
CA ALA A 186 -13.28 -16.18 1.61
C ALA A 186 -12.40 -16.72 0.47
N GLY A 187 -11.21 -17.26 0.77
CA GLY A 187 -10.24 -17.78 -0.20
C GLY A 187 -9.42 -16.70 -0.91
N ILE A 188 -9.44 -15.46 -0.40
CA ILE A 188 -8.63 -14.34 -0.93
C ILE A 188 -7.33 -14.26 -0.15
N THR A 189 -6.20 -14.42 -0.83
CA THR A 189 -4.89 -14.31 -0.20
C THR A 189 -4.62 -12.89 0.31
N ALA A 190 -4.38 -12.76 1.64
CA ALA A 190 -4.23 -11.48 2.30
C ALA A 190 -3.01 -11.45 3.23
N ALA A 191 -2.11 -10.51 3.00
CA ALA A 191 -0.93 -10.28 3.83
C ALA A 191 -1.08 -9.06 4.73
N ALA A 192 -0.43 -9.08 5.88
CA ALA A 192 -0.28 -7.91 6.72
C ALA A 192 0.96 -7.10 6.27
N ARG A 193 0.77 -5.79 6.09
CA ARG A 193 1.85 -4.87 5.77
C ARG A 193 2.22 -4.05 6.99
N LEU A 194 3.39 -4.28 7.53
CA LEU A 194 3.98 -3.52 8.65
C LEU A 194 4.82 -2.37 8.07
N ALA A 195 4.15 -1.30 7.65
CA ALA A 195 4.80 -0.16 7.00
C ALA A 195 4.05 1.16 7.25
N PRO A 196 4.70 2.14 7.85
CA PRO A 196 6.11 2.15 8.26
C PRO A 196 6.34 1.66 9.71
N ILE A 197 7.39 0.90 9.94
CA ILE A 197 7.85 0.53 11.28
C ILE A 197 8.74 1.65 11.84
N VAL A 198 8.54 2.00 13.12
CA VAL A 198 9.36 2.95 13.89
C VAL A 198 9.93 2.20 15.10
N PRO A 199 11.07 1.52 14.98
CA PRO A 199 11.56 0.54 15.97
C PRO A 199 11.77 1.11 17.36
N ASP A 200 12.22 2.38 17.43
CA ASP A 200 12.55 3.03 18.72
C ASP A 200 11.35 3.77 19.36
N SER A 201 10.17 3.65 18.75
CA SER A 201 8.96 4.25 19.31
C SER A 201 8.30 3.30 20.33
N PRO A 202 7.62 3.85 21.34
CA PRO A 202 6.85 3.04 22.29
C PRO A 202 5.61 2.38 21.65
N TYR A 203 5.36 2.63 20.38
CA TYR A 203 4.21 2.16 19.61
C TYR A 203 4.56 1.01 18.66
N TYR A 204 5.81 0.61 18.59
CA TYR A 204 6.26 -0.60 17.94
C TYR A 204 6.61 -1.64 19.01
N ASN A 205 5.98 -2.80 18.94
CA ASN A 205 6.20 -3.90 19.88
C ASN A 205 6.03 -5.22 19.14
N LEU A 206 6.96 -6.14 19.32
CA LEU A 206 6.87 -7.49 18.76
C LEU A 206 5.67 -8.27 19.29
N ASP A 207 5.26 -8.05 20.54
CA ASP A 207 4.05 -8.67 21.11
C ASP A 207 2.80 -8.33 20.29
N GLU A 208 2.74 -7.12 19.69
CA GLU A 208 1.65 -6.73 18.79
C GLU A 208 1.71 -7.53 17.46
N VAL A 209 2.91 -7.73 16.93
CA VAL A 209 3.09 -8.54 15.71
C VAL A 209 2.73 -10.01 16.01
N TYR A 210 3.15 -10.52 17.16
CA TYR A 210 2.75 -11.84 17.66
C TYR A 210 1.22 -11.98 17.75
N ALA A 211 0.53 -10.96 18.28
CA ALA A 211 -0.93 -10.95 18.34
C ALA A 211 -1.58 -10.90 16.95
N LEU A 212 -0.92 -10.27 15.96
CA LEU A 212 -1.40 -10.21 14.57
C LEU A 212 -1.41 -11.58 13.89
N MET A 213 -0.49 -12.51 14.28
CA MET A 213 -0.44 -13.85 13.72
C MET A 213 -1.72 -14.67 13.99
N LYS A 214 -2.52 -14.30 15.01
CA LYS A 214 -3.83 -14.94 15.30
C LYS A 214 -4.89 -14.70 14.22
N TYR A 215 -4.63 -13.76 13.30
CA TYR A 215 -5.51 -13.45 12.18
C TYR A 215 -5.06 -14.12 10.87
N ASP A 216 -4.15 -15.07 10.96
CA ASP A 216 -3.67 -15.91 9.85
C ASP A 216 -3.26 -15.11 8.59
N PRO A 217 -2.40 -14.09 8.69
CA PRO A 217 -1.94 -13.40 7.48
C PRO A 217 -1.16 -14.36 6.59
N SER A 218 -1.44 -14.37 5.29
CA SER A 218 -0.73 -15.22 4.32
C SER A 218 0.76 -14.89 4.19
N ALA A 219 1.14 -13.67 4.56
CA ALA A 219 2.52 -13.20 4.64
C ALA A 219 2.62 -11.94 5.52
N ILE A 220 3.84 -11.62 5.94
CA ILE A 220 4.19 -10.32 6.51
C ILE A 220 5.12 -9.59 5.53
N VAL A 221 4.77 -8.35 5.18
CA VAL A 221 5.62 -7.46 4.36
C VAL A 221 5.99 -6.24 5.19
N ALA A 222 7.27 -6.06 5.49
CA ALA A 222 7.76 -5.01 6.37
C ALA A 222 8.47 -3.88 5.63
N GLU A 223 8.42 -2.67 6.19
CA GLU A 223 9.22 -1.51 5.75
C GLU A 223 9.40 -0.56 6.92
N THR A 224 10.64 -0.13 7.21
CA THR A 224 10.90 0.88 8.24
C THR A 224 10.58 2.29 7.74
N MET A 225 10.39 3.21 8.69
CA MET A 225 10.08 4.61 8.39
C MET A 225 11.19 5.28 7.57
N ARG A 226 10.79 5.94 6.49
CA ARG A 226 11.56 6.95 5.78
C ARG A 226 10.96 8.32 6.11
N LEU A 227 11.66 9.13 6.87
CA LEU A 227 11.15 10.40 7.34
C LEU A 227 11.51 11.53 6.38
N THR A 228 10.56 11.95 5.55
CA THR A 228 10.70 13.11 4.66
C THR A 228 10.44 14.44 5.39
N SER A 229 10.83 15.57 4.80
CA SER A 229 10.53 16.88 5.36
C SER A 229 9.03 17.17 5.48
N SER A 230 8.22 16.67 4.55
CA SER A 230 6.75 16.81 4.62
C SER A 230 6.17 16.00 5.78
N MET A 231 6.59 14.73 5.94
CA MET A 231 6.16 13.89 7.06
C MET A 231 6.54 14.52 8.40
N ARG A 232 7.79 15.02 8.54
CA ARG A 232 8.25 15.71 9.75
C ARG A 232 7.33 16.87 10.11
N LYS A 233 6.99 17.73 9.13
CA LYS A 233 6.05 18.83 9.34
C LYS A 233 4.67 18.36 9.82
N ASN A 234 4.15 17.28 9.22
CA ASN A 234 2.86 16.71 9.62
C ASN A 234 2.90 16.22 11.07
N PHE A 235 3.91 15.46 11.47
CA PHE A 235 4.06 14.97 12.84
C PHE A 235 4.22 16.12 13.83
N THR A 236 5.09 17.10 13.54
CA THR A 236 5.30 18.27 14.40
C THR A 236 4.02 19.09 14.59
N ALA A 237 3.22 19.25 13.53
CA ALA A 237 1.93 19.94 13.61
C ALA A 237 0.92 19.25 14.55
N HIS A 238 1.11 17.96 14.84
CA HIS A 238 0.32 17.16 15.77
C HIS A 238 1.05 16.91 17.11
N GLY A 239 2.11 17.70 17.39
CA GLY A 239 2.84 17.61 18.65
C GLY A 239 3.76 16.40 18.79
N ILE A 240 4.05 15.69 17.70
CA ILE A 240 4.91 14.51 17.69
C ILE A 240 6.27 14.88 17.09
N ASP A 241 7.32 14.74 17.90
CA ASP A 241 8.70 14.81 17.41
C ASP A 241 9.19 13.42 17.03
N MET A 242 9.13 13.12 15.71
CA MET A 242 9.58 11.82 15.20
C MET A 242 11.08 11.62 15.31
N GLU A 243 11.89 12.68 15.43
CA GLU A 243 13.34 12.55 15.49
C GLU A 243 13.80 11.88 16.78
N GLN A 244 13.05 12.02 17.86
CA GLN A 244 13.36 11.33 19.12
C GLN A 244 13.26 9.80 19.02
N TYR A 245 12.49 9.29 18.04
CA TYR A 245 12.30 7.86 17.81
C TYR A 245 13.15 7.33 16.66
N MET A 246 13.85 8.20 15.95
CA MET A 246 14.69 7.78 14.83
C MET A 246 16.16 7.94 15.22
N THR A 247 16.64 7.03 16.05
CA THR A 247 18.07 6.88 16.35
C THR A 247 18.79 6.11 15.24
N ASP A 248 20.09 6.14 15.21
CA ASP A 248 20.91 5.42 14.21
C ASP A 248 20.46 5.68 12.76
N MET A 249 20.45 6.96 12.40
CA MET A 249 19.98 7.41 11.09
C MET A 249 21.11 7.94 10.20
N TYR A 250 20.84 7.89 8.90
CA TYR A 250 21.57 8.67 7.92
C TYR A 250 20.60 9.45 7.02
N SER A 251 21.10 10.42 6.26
CA SER A 251 20.30 11.27 5.39
C SER A 251 20.68 11.12 3.93
N VAL A 252 19.69 11.02 3.07
CA VAL A 252 19.84 11.15 1.62
C VAL A 252 18.99 12.34 1.18
N GLY A 253 19.64 13.45 0.85
CA GLY A 253 18.96 14.72 0.63
C GLY A 253 18.21 15.17 1.89
N SER A 254 16.89 15.39 1.78
CA SER A 254 16.04 15.79 2.89
C SER A 254 15.34 14.63 3.59
N THR A 255 15.58 13.41 3.16
CA THR A 255 14.96 12.19 3.72
C THR A 255 15.92 11.52 4.69
N LYS A 256 15.42 11.16 5.88
CA LYS A 256 16.14 10.38 6.88
C LYS A 256 15.72 8.94 6.83
N PHE A 257 16.69 8.04 6.95
CA PHE A 257 16.54 6.59 6.99
C PHE A 257 17.23 6.04 8.22
N TYR A 258 16.73 4.93 8.76
CA TYR A 258 17.51 4.13 9.69
C TYR A 258 18.73 3.54 8.97
N THR A 259 19.84 3.34 9.69
CA THR A 259 21.02 2.65 9.14
C THR A 259 20.66 1.24 8.66
N VAL A 260 21.47 0.69 7.77
CA VAL A 260 21.29 -0.68 7.26
C VAL A 260 21.30 -1.67 8.43
N GLU A 261 22.23 -1.49 9.38
CA GLU A 261 22.39 -2.33 10.57
C GLU A 261 21.12 -2.32 11.45
N LYS A 262 20.55 -1.13 11.69
CA LYS A 262 19.31 -1.00 12.49
C LYS A 262 18.14 -1.68 11.80
N ARG A 263 17.97 -1.45 10.50
CA ARG A 263 16.90 -2.09 9.72
C ARG A 263 17.07 -3.60 9.69
N LYS A 264 18.30 -4.08 9.48
CA LYS A 264 18.62 -5.51 9.47
C LYS A 264 18.21 -6.17 10.77
N ALA A 265 18.56 -5.59 11.93
CA ALA A 265 18.20 -6.14 13.23
C ALA A 265 16.68 -6.30 13.38
N VAL A 266 15.90 -5.25 13.02
CA VAL A 266 14.43 -5.29 13.09
C VAL A 266 13.84 -6.34 12.14
N TYR A 267 14.36 -6.43 10.91
CA TYR A 267 13.82 -7.34 9.92
C TYR A 267 14.18 -8.80 10.21
N GLU A 268 15.36 -9.07 10.76
CA GLU A 268 15.75 -10.42 11.18
C GLU A 268 14.89 -10.90 12.36
N GLU A 269 14.61 -10.02 13.32
CA GLU A 269 13.73 -10.31 14.45
C GLU A 269 12.28 -10.63 13.99
N LEU A 270 11.75 -9.85 13.04
CA LEU A 270 10.43 -10.11 12.44
C LEU A 270 10.41 -11.40 11.62
N ARG A 271 11.46 -11.68 10.84
CA ARG A 271 11.59 -12.93 10.09
C ARG A 271 11.57 -14.13 11.02
N ASP A 272 12.33 -14.07 12.12
CA ASP A 272 12.45 -15.17 13.06
C ASP A 272 11.10 -15.43 13.77
N LEU A 273 10.38 -14.37 14.13
CA LEU A 273 9.00 -14.49 14.62
C LEU A 273 8.05 -15.09 13.57
N CYS A 274 8.11 -14.66 12.33
CA CYS A 274 7.28 -15.21 11.25
C CYS A 274 7.57 -16.71 11.03
N ALA A 275 8.83 -17.11 11.16
CA ALA A 275 9.23 -18.51 11.02
C ALA A 275 8.63 -19.43 12.11
N GLU A 276 8.36 -18.92 13.32
CA GLU A 276 7.67 -19.66 14.38
C GLU A 276 6.22 -20.02 14.00
N TYR A 277 5.62 -19.26 13.08
CA TYR A 277 4.24 -19.43 12.60
C TYR A 277 4.16 -20.01 11.18
N ASP A 278 5.29 -20.39 10.60
CA ASP A 278 5.38 -20.83 9.21
C ASP A 278 4.80 -19.78 8.22
N THR A 279 4.87 -18.50 8.59
CA THR A 279 4.35 -17.37 7.81
C THR A 279 5.46 -16.77 6.94
N PRO A 280 5.28 -16.65 5.62
CA PRO A 280 6.21 -15.98 4.72
C PRO A 280 6.53 -14.54 5.15
N PHE A 281 7.81 -14.17 5.08
CA PHE A 281 8.27 -12.83 5.42
C PHE A 281 9.03 -12.18 4.27
N SER A 282 8.84 -10.87 4.07
CA SER A 282 9.67 -10.09 3.15
C SER A 282 9.73 -8.61 3.52
N VAL A 283 10.63 -7.90 2.87
CA VAL A 283 10.92 -6.50 3.13
C VAL A 283 10.74 -5.68 1.85
N CYS A 284 9.89 -4.66 1.91
CA CYS A 284 9.66 -3.73 0.81
C CYS A 284 10.63 -2.54 0.90
N GLU A 285 11.86 -2.72 0.44
CA GLU A 285 12.94 -1.73 0.49
C GLU A 285 13.46 -1.44 -0.92
N THR A 286 12.75 -0.61 -1.68
CA THR A 286 13.10 -0.31 -3.07
C THR A 286 14.47 0.36 -3.24
N ASP A 287 14.90 1.18 -2.27
CA ASP A 287 16.18 1.90 -2.33
C ASP A 287 17.37 1.04 -1.85
N HIS A 288 17.08 -0.07 -1.16
CA HIS A 288 18.08 -0.93 -0.50
C HIS A 288 17.79 -2.42 -0.72
N PHE A 289 17.15 -2.78 -1.82
CA PHE A 289 16.70 -4.14 -2.05
C PHE A 289 17.84 -5.16 -2.05
N GLU A 290 19.03 -4.82 -2.52
CA GLU A 290 20.19 -5.71 -2.52
C GLU A 290 20.64 -6.05 -1.09
N ASP A 291 20.53 -5.11 -0.14
CA ASP A 291 20.90 -5.31 1.25
C ASP A 291 19.97 -6.30 1.96
N PHE A 292 18.69 -6.39 1.52
CA PHE A 292 17.64 -7.14 2.21
C PHE A 292 17.00 -8.25 1.38
N LYS A 293 17.44 -8.44 0.14
CA LYS A 293 16.90 -9.46 -0.75
C LYS A 293 16.96 -10.87 -0.18
N TYR A 294 17.94 -11.16 0.66
CA TYR A 294 18.10 -12.45 1.34
C TYR A 294 16.96 -12.75 2.36
N LEU A 295 16.19 -11.72 2.75
CA LEU A 295 15.01 -11.86 3.62
C LEU A 295 13.72 -12.14 2.85
N TRP A 296 13.75 -12.11 1.52
CA TRP A 296 12.58 -12.40 0.72
C TRP A 296 12.33 -13.90 0.65
N ASN A 297 11.10 -14.32 0.88
CA ASN A 297 10.69 -15.69 0.68
C ASN A 297 10.73 -16.09 -0.80
N ASN A 298 10.33 -15.15 -1.67
CA ASN A 298 10.45 -15.27 -3.10
C ASN A 298 11.61 -14.41 -3.60
N GLN A 299 12.54 -15.00 -4.35
CA GLN A 299 13.77 -14.33 -4.79
C GLN A 299 13.55 -13.10 -5.69
N ASN A 300 12.37 -12.98 -6.29
CA ASN A 300 12.07 -11.94 -7.26
C ASN A 300 10.95 -11.00 -6.83
N ASP A 301 10.24 -11.31 -5.75
CA ASP A 301 9.08 -10.54 -5.32
C ASP A 301 9.09 -10.22 -3.82
N CYS A 302 9.34 -8.95 -3.50
CA CYS A 302 9.26 -8.44 -2.13
C CYS A 302 7.81 -8.32 -1.60
N CYS A 303 6.80 -8.51 -2.42
CA CYS A 303 5.41 -8.49 -2.01
C CYS A 303 4.90 -9.87 -1.53
N ASN A 304 5.63 -10.96 -1.82
CA ASN A 304 5.16 -12.33 -1.57
C ASN A 304 3.82 -12.65 -2.23
N ALA A 305 3.60 -12.17 -3.45
CA ALA A 305 2.36 -12.47 -4.15
C ALA A 305 2.26 -13.97 -4.50
N PRO A 306 1.06 -14.56 -4.45
CA PRO A 306 0.90 -16.02 -4.59
C PRO A 306 1.22 -16.56 -5.99
N TRP A 307 1.40 -15.68 -6.97
CA TRP A 307 1.71 -16.03 -8.37
C TRP A 307 3.15 -15.71 -8.78
N SER A 308 3.98 -15.20 -7.88
CA SER A 308 5.38 -14.84 -8.17
C SER A 308 6.35 -15.98 -7.98
#